data_88f021f587dc09de1b51f782aa25283f
#
_entry.id   88f021f587dc09de1b51f782aa25283f
#
_cell.length_a   1.000
_cell.length_b   1.000
_cell.length_c   1.000
_cell.angle_alpha   90.00
_cell.angle_beta   90.00
_cell.angle_gamma   90.00
#
_symmetry.space_group_name_H-M   'P 1'
#
loop_
_entity.id
_entity.type
_entity.pdbx_description
1 polymer ?
#
loop_
_entity_poly.entity_id
_entity_poly.type
_entity_poly.pdbx_seq_one_letter_code
_entity_poly.pdbx_strand_id
1 'polypeptide(L)'
;MSIYMASGHSSETHVVFHYPPEVLQNLKDVIPLLCRSKKDVLSFFAGAGVPDSMLSDIRTQVQTNKDAISKFEIVRTVLERLNTKKDNQLRELREVVRRVTEFEDFSSCWPNDQLKAKGLVAELRRVVEVKDAFTRMRIERENEAKKAKAETELKIHAAQQRREKIQAVAKDLFALFAQSDAHKRGKALEGVLNRLFEAYGISIREAFTIKGSCAEGVIEQIDGVVEIDGDPYLVEMKWWSSPIGPGEVSPHIVRIFNRGLQVKGIFISYTHYTDAAIETCKQALAGGAVVTLCTLQEIVSVLERHEQGADLRTMLRTKVHAALLDKKPWHECS
;
A
#
# COMPACT_ATOMS: atom_id res chain seq x y z
N MET A 1 41.75 -11.11 -5.90
CA MET A 1 40.96 -10.83 -4.72
C MET A 1 39.49 -11.07 -5.07
N SER A 2 38.97 -12.16 -4.56
CA SER A 2 37.67 -12.73 -4.94
C SER A 2 36.56 -12.12 -4.11
N ILE A 3 35.54 -11.52 -4.75
CA ILE A 3 34.38 -10.98 -4.06
C ILE A 3 33.32 -12.08 -4.02
N TYR A 4 33.08 -12.61 -2.82
CA TYR A 4 31.97 -13.53 -2.53
C TYR A 4 30.65 -12.78 -2.62
N MET A 5 29.82 -13.15 -3.59
CA MET A 5 28.40 -12.84 -3.63
C MET A 5 27.68 -13.76 -2.64
N ALA A 6 27.19 -13.21 -1.56
CA ALA A 6 26.29 -13.90 -0.64
C ALA A 6 24.89 -13.94 -1.26
N SER A 7 24.50 -15.11 -1.80
CA SER A 7 23.14 -15.43 -2.19
C SER A 7 22.28 -15.58 -0.92
N GLY A 8 21.42 -14.60 -0.67
CA GLY A 8 20.39 -14.67 0.36
C GLY A 8 19.36 -15.73 0.00
N HIS A 9 19.47 -16.91 0.59
CA HIS A 9 18.39 -17.89 0.62
C HIS A 9 17.32 -17.36 1.59
N SER A 10 16.20 -16.90 1.04
CA SER A 10 14.96 -16.76 1.78
C SER A 10 14.54 -18.17 2.21
N SER A 11 14.79 -18.52 3.46
CA SER A 11 14.20 -19.70 4.07
C SER A 11 12.70 -19.48 4.19
N GLU A 12 11.94 -19.93 3.20
CA GLU A 12 10.53 -20.22 3.38
C GLU A 12 10.43 -21.22 4.54
N THR A 13 10.03 -20.75 5.70
CA THR A 13 9.64 -21.60 6.81
C THR A 13 8.39 -22.35 6.38
N HIS A 14 8.56 -23.52 5.77
CA HIS A 14 7.50 -24.48 5.56
C HIS A 14 6.91 -24.82 6.93
N VAL A 15 5.73 -24.30 7.22
CA VAL A 15 4.96 -24.67 8.40
C VAL A 15 4.55 -26.13 8.24
N VAL A 16 5.32 -27.03 8.87
CA VAL A 16 5.01 -28.47 8.87
C VAL A 16 3.73 -28.65 9.68
N PHE A 17 2.64 -28.97 9.01
CA PHE A 17 1.36 -29.23 9.64
C PHE A 17 1.34 -30.69 10.15
N HIS A 18 1.56 -30.88 11.45
CA HIS A 18 1.39 -32.17 12.10
C HIS A 18 0.01 -32.27 12.72
N TYR A 19 -0.75 -33.33 12.39
CA TYR A 19 -1.96 -33.65 13.13
C TYR A 19 -1.60 -33.97 14.57
N PRO A 20 -2.37 -33.48 15.55
CA PRO A 20 -2.11 -33.77 16.95
C PRO A 20 -2.26 -35.26 17.24
N PRO A 21 -1.56 -35.73 18.27
CA PRO A 21 -1.72 -37.13 18.75
C PRO A 21 -3.16 -37.57 18.96
N GLU A 22 -3.99 -36.66 19.41
CA GLU A 22 -5.46 -36.93 19.63
C GLU A 22 -6.19 -37.26 18.33
N VAL A 23 -5.93 -36.57 17.23
CA VAL A 23 -6.52 -36.85 15.92
C VAL A 23 -6.08 -38.24 15.44
N LEU A 24 -4.79 -38.55 15.55
CA LEU A 24 -4.26 -39.87 15.16
C LEU A 24 -4.83 -40.99 16.03
N GLN A 25 -5.01 -40.75 17.32
CA GLN A 25 -5.61 -41.73 18.21
C GLN A 25 -7.10 -41.98 17.85
N ASN A 26 -7.87 -40.88 17.64
CA ASN A 26 -9.25 -40.99 17.20
C ASN A 26 -9.37 -41.75 15.86
N LEU A 27 -8.48 -41.53 14.91
CA LEU A 27 -8.46 -42.30 13.65
C LEU A 27 -8.17 -43.80 13.89
N LYS A 28 -7.24 -44.13 14.79
CA LYS A 28 -6.94 -45.53 15.16
C LYS A 28 -8.14 -46.24 15.76
N ASP A 29 -8.97 -45.51 16.49
CA ASP A 29 -10.13 -46.07 17.18
C ASP A 29 -11.38 -46.16 16.27
N VAL A 30 -11.57 -45.18 15.37
CA VAL A 30 -12.80 -45.08 14.57
C VAL A 30 -12.74 -45.89 13.27
N ILE A 31 -11.62 -45.88 12.52
CA ILE A 31 -11.54 -46.52 11.20
C ILE A 31 -11.85 -48.02 11.26
N PRO A 32 -11.38 -48.81 12.28
CA PRO A 32 -11.75 -50.23 12.39
C PRO A 32 -13.26 -50.47 12.60
N LEU A 33 -13.98 -49.50 13.19
CA LEU A 33 -15.42 -49.59 13.39
C LEU A 33 -16.24 -49.26 12.14
N LEU A 34 -15.70 -48.39 11.29
CA LEU A 34 -16.31 -48.03 10.00
C LEU A 34 -16.25 -49.15 8.96
N CYS A 35 -15.36 -50.12 9.15
CA CYS A 35 -15.10 -51.21 8.22
C CYS A 35 -15.56 -52.55 8.80
N ARG A 36 -16.35 -53.35 8.06
CA ARG A 36 -16.76 -54.69 8.50
C ARG A 36 -15.67 -55.71 8.43
N SER A 37 -14.81 -55.62 7.43
CA SER A 37 -13.77 -56.61 7.17
C SER A 37 -12.36 -55.99 7.08
N LYS A 38 -11.31 -56.78 7.18
CA LYS A 38 -9.93 -56.40 6.98
C LYS A 38 -9.71 -55.90 5.53
N LYS A 39 -10.43 -56.47 4.56
CA LYS A 39 -10.39 -56.03 3.17
C LYS A 39 -10.98 -54.61 3.00
N ASP A 40 -12.06 -54.29 3.74
CA ASP A 40 -12.67 -52.98 3.71
C ASP A 40 -11.71 -51.90 4.25
N VAL A 41 -10.96 -52.23 5.33
CA VAL A 41 -9.92 -51.33 5.87
C VAL A 41 -8.85 -51.04 4.82
N LEU A 42 -8.36 -52.06 4.11
CA LEU A 42 -7.37 -51.86 3.05
C LEU A 42 -7.93 -51.06 1.87
N SER A 43 -9.20 -51.30 1.50
CA SER A 43 -9.90 -50.50 0.45
C SER A 43 -10.12 -49.07 0.88
N PHE A 44 -10.41 -48.81 2.14
CA PHE A 44 -10.56 -47.48 2.71
C PHE A 44 -9.25 -46.65 2.54
N PHE A 45 -8.10 -47.23 2.93
CA PHE A 45 -6.80 -46.57 2.78
C PHE A 45 -6.38 -46.41 1.32
N ALA A 46 -6.57 -47.44 0.48
CA ALA A 46 -6.29 -47.35 -0.94
C ALA A 46 -7.12 -46.23 -1.61
N GLY A 47 -8.41 -46.15 -1.26
CA GLY A 47 -9.28 -45.07 -1.71
C GLY A 47 -8.89 -43.70 -1.20
N ALA A 48 -8.20 -43.59 -0.05
CA ALA A 48 -7.62 -42.35 0.46
C ALA A 48 -6.29 -41.98 -0.23
N GLY A 49 -5.87 -42.74 -1.23
CA GLY A 49 -4.64 -42.49 -1.98
C GLY A 49 -3.37 -43.04 -1.34
N VAL A 50 -3.49 -43.89 -0.31
CA VAL A 50 -2.31 -44.51 0.32
C VAL A 50 -1.63 -45.43 -0.69
N PRO A 51 -0.32 -45.21 -0.97
CA PRO A 51 0.41 -45.99 -1.97
C PRO A 51 0.39 -47.51 -1.72
N ASP A 52 0.30 -48.28 -2.79
CA ASP A 52 0.26 -49.73 -2.69
C ASP A 52 1.53 -50.32 -2.03
N SER A 53 2.67 -49.67 -2.17
CA SER A 53 3.91 -49.99 -1.47
C SER A 53 3.81 -50.02 0.06
N MET A 54 2.79 -49.32 0.63
CA MET A 54 2.53 -49.30 2.06
C MET A 54 1.46 -50.32 2.50
N LEU A 55 0.72 -50.88 1.56
CA LEU A 55 -0.39 -51.80 1.82
C LEU A 55 -0.14 -53.22 1.36
N SER A 56 0.82 -53.47 0.45
CA SER A 56 1.02 -54.74 -0.22
C SER A 56 1.41 -55.89 0.74
N ASP A 57 2.31 -55.61 1.68
CA ASP A 57 2.73 -56.60 2.70
C ASP A 57 1.59 -56.97 3.62
N ILE A 58 0.81 -55.99 4.06
CA ILE A 58 -0.41 -56.22 4.91
C ILE A 58 -1.47 -56.98 4.10
N ARG A 59 -1.64 -56.65 2.82
CA ARG A 59 -2.57 -57.36 1.93
C ARG A 59 -2.21 -58.82 1.77
N THR A 60 -0.93 -59.11 1.55
CA THR A 60 -0.42 -60.47 1.47
C THR A 60 -0.61 -61.20 2.78
N GLN A 61 -0.33 -60.59 3.92
CA GLN A 61 -0.58 -61.17 5.24
C GLN A 61 -2.04 -61.51 5.48
N VAL A 62 -2.97 -60.64 5.14
CA VAL A 62 -4.42 -60.86 5.25
C VAL A 62 -4.91 -61.97 4.34
N GLN A 63 -4.26 -62.16 3.17
CA GLN A 63 -4.60 -63.27 2.25
C GLN A 63 -4.05 -64.63 2.68
N THR A 64 -2.81 -64.62 3.19
CA THR A 64 -2.12 -65.90 3.59
C THR A 64 -2.58 -66.41 4.93
N ASN A 65 -2.74 -65.55 5.91
CA ASN A 65 -3.21 -65.90 7.26
C ASN A 65 -4.15 -64.83 7.82
N LYS A 66 -5.43 -65.11 7.74
CA LYS A 66 -6.48 -64.15 8.18
C LYS A 66 -6.41 -63.80 9.67
N ASP A 67 -5.92 -64.71 10.49
CA ASP A 67 -5.91 -64.50 11.95
C ASP A 67 -4.64 -63.87 12.48
N ALA A 68 -3.63 -63.71 11.62
CA ALA A 68 -2.33 -63.14 11.99
C ALA A 68 -2.33 -61.64 12.29
N ILE A 69 -3.33 -60.89 11.83
CA ILE A 69 -3.44 -59.42 12.04
C ILE A 69 -4.88 -59.00 12.18
N SER A 70 -5.18 -58.13 13.17
CA SER A 70 -6.52 -57.60 13.39
C SER A 70 -6.79 -56.33 12.58
N LYS A 71 -8.07 -55.91 12.43
CA LYS A 71 -8.42 -54.61 11.78
C LYS A 71 -7.74 -53.46 12.49
N PHE A 72 -7.64 -53.45 13.79
CA PHE A 72 -7.01 -52.41 14.59
C PHE A 72 -5.54 -52.31 14.37
N GLU A 73 -4.84 -53.46 14.23
CA GLU A 73 -3.41 -53.51 13.91
C GLU A 73 -3.12 -53.00 12.50
N ILE A 74 -3.96 -53.33 11.51
CA ILE A 74 -3.86 -52.80 10.15
C ILE A 74 -3.94 -51.26 10.19
N VAL A 75 -4.93 -50.73 10.82
CA VAL A 75 -5.14 -49.25 10.92
C VAL A 75 -3.95 -48.59 11.62
N ARG A 76 -3.50 -49.16 12.74
CA ARG A 76 -2.35 -48.62 13.49
C ARG A 76 -1.09 -48.61 12.61
N THR A 77 -0.77 -49.71 11.97
CA THR A 77 0.42 -49.86 11.13
C THR A 77 0.43 -48.84 9.95
N VAL A 78 -0.74 -48.70 9.27
CA VAL A 78 -0.82 -47.78 8.12
C VAL A 78 -0.74 -46.33 8.61
N LEU A 79 -1.42 -45.94 9.68
CA LEU A 79 -1.33 -44.56 10.20
C LEU A 79 0.07 -44.22 10.75
N GLU A 80 0.77 -45.17 11.35
CA GLU A 80 2.16 -45.02 11.79
C GLU A 80 3.11 -44.82 10.58
N ARG A 81 2.94 -45.61 9.52
CA ARG A 81 3.67 -45.42 8.27
C ARG A 81 3.45 -44.07 7.65
N LEU A 82 2.20 -43.60 7.61
CA LEU A 82 1.82 -42.28 7.11
C LEU A 82 2.40 -41.14 7.96
N ASN A 83 2.52 -41.33 9.27
CA ASN A 83 3.04 -40.31 10.19
C ASN A 83 4.58 -40.27 10.29
N THR A 84 5.28 -41.30 9.86
CA THR A 84 6.76 -41.43 10.02
C THR A 84 7.54 -40.68 8.92
N LYS A 85 6.98 -40.51 7.72
CA LYS A 85 7.68 -39.88 6.57
C LYS A 85 7.17 -38.41 6.41
N LYS A 86 7.86 -37.52 7.06
CA LYS A 86 7.55 -36.10 7.36
C LYS A 86 6.88 -35.33 6.25
N ASP A 87 6.86 -35.28 5.11
CA ASP A 87 6.16 -34.35 4.21
C ASP A 87 5.50 -35.00 2.97
N ASN A 88 5.97 -36.18 2.59
CA ASN A 88 5.55 -36.80 1.34
C ASN A 88 4.17 -37.48 1.40
N GLN A 89 3.53 -37.56 2.58
CA GLN A 89 2.27 -38.31 2.77
C GLN A 89 1.21 -37.52 3.54
N LEU A 90 1.42 -36.22 3.66
CA LEU A 90 0.47 -35.31 4.32
C LEU A 90 -0.87 -35.23 3.56
N ARG A 91 -0.82 -35.43 2.24
CA ARG A 91 -2.00 -35.45 1.37
C ARG A 91 -2.87 -36.66 1.67
N GLU A 92 -2.29 -37.83 1.75
CA GLU A 92 -2.98 -39.08 2.05
C GLU A 92 -3.57 -39.07 3.46
N LEU A 93 -2.84 -38.55 4.43
CA LEU A 93 -3.32 -38.42 5.80
C LEU A 93 -4.50 -37.43 5.90
N ARG A 94 -4.45 -36.30 5.18
CA ARG A 94 -5.57 -35.34 5.08
C ARG A 94 -6.80 -35.99 4.46
N GLU A 95 -6.60 -36.81 3.41
CA GLU A 95 -7.71 -37.51 2.76
C GLU A 95 -8.32 -38.57 3.68
N VAL A 96 -7.52 -39.26 4.48
CA VAL A 96 -8.02 -40.17 5.54
C VAL A 96 -8.88 -39.41 6.55
N VAL A 97 -8.40 -38.27 7.06
CA VAL A 97 -9.15 -37.42 7.99
C VAL A 97 -10.46 -36.97 7.36
N ARG A 98 -10.41 -36.47 6.12
CA ARG A 98 -11.59 -35.99 5.37
C ARG A 98 -12.65 -37.09 5.23
N ARG A 99 -12.24 -38.28 4.79
CA ARG A 99 -13.15 -39.42 4.61
C ARG A 99 -13.84 -39.87 5.92
N VAL A 100 -13.12 -39.78 7.02
CA VAL A 100 -13.72 -40.11 8.32
C VAL A 100 -14.66 -39.01 8.80
N THR A 101 -14.28 -37.73 8.64
CA THR A 101 -15.12 -36.59 9.03
C THR A 101 -16.38 -36.45 8.16
N GLU A 102 -16.31 -36.82 6.88
CA GLU A 102 -17.43 -36.81 5.94
C GLU A 102 -18.25 -38.09 5.97
N PHE A 103 -17.92 -39.10 6.82
CA PHE A 103 -18.61 -40.36 6.86
C PHE A 103 -20.03 -40.21 7.46
N GLU A 104 -21.06 -40.60 6.71
CA GLU A 104 -22.47 -40.42 7.09
C GLU A 104 -23.26 -41.72 7.13
N ASP A 105 -22.93 -42.72 6.28
CA ASP A 105 -23.68 -43.98 6.20
C ASP A 105 -23.18 -45.03 7.21
N PHE A 106 -23.57 -44.88 8.46
CA PHE A 106 -23.24 -45.84 9.51
C PHE A 106 -23.99 -47.18 9.40
N SER A 107 -24.96 -47.32 8.50
CA SER A 107 -25.61 -48.61 8.25
C SER A 107 -24.63 -49.64 7.66
N SER A 108 -23.54 -49.16 7.03
CA SER A 108 -22.46 -49.99 6.56
C SER A 108 -21.59 -50.60 7.66
N CYS A 109 -21.65 -50.10 8.89
CA CYS A 109 -20.92 -50.64 10.04
C CYS A 109 -21.62 -51.89 10.64
N TRP A 110 -20.92 -52.61 11.52
CA TRP A 110 -21.58 -53.64 12.33
C TRP A 110 -22.57 -52.99 13.27
N PRO A 111 -23.80 -53.63 13.53
CA PRO A 111 -24.83 -53.04 14.36
C PRO A 111 -24.33 -52.62 15.75
N ASN A 112 -23.49 -53.41 16.37
CA ASN A 112 -22.90 -53.13 17.68
C ASN A 112 -21.90 -52.01 17.70
N ASP A 113 -21.30 -51.68 16.56
CA ASP A 113 -20.27 -50.64 16.41
C ASP A 113 -20.85 -49.29 15.98
N GLN A 114 -22.08 -49.23 15.44
CA GLN A 114 -22.67 -48.02 14.85
C GLN A 114 -22.72 -46.85 15.80
N LEU A 115 -23.18 -47.02 17.02
CA LEU A 115 -23.33 -45.94 18.00
C LEU A 115 -21.96 -45.39 18.41
N LYS A 116 -21.01 -46.30 18.67
CA LYS A 116 -19.64 -45.92 19.02
C LYS A 116 -18.91 -45.22 17.87
N ALA A 117 -19.10 -45.74 16.64
CA ALA A 117 -18.53 -45.09 15.43
C ALA A 117 -19.08 -43.68 15.23
N LYS A 118 -20.40 -43.47 15.40
CA LYS A 118 -21.01 -42.13 15.34
C LYS A 118 -20.39 -41.15 16.33
N GLY A 119 -20.25 -41.62 17.61
CA GLY A 119 -19.64 -40.78 18.66
C GLY A 119 -18.20 -40.38 18.35
N LEU A 120 -17.37 -41.32 17.88
CA LEU A 120 -15.98 -41.06 17.55
C LEU A 120 -15.82 -40.16 16.30
N VAL A 121 -16.67 -40.34 15.28
CA VAL A 121 -16.70 -39.44 14.11
C VAL A 121 -17.09 -38.02 14.53
N ALA A 122 -18.10 -37.85 15.36
CA ALA A 122 -18.53 -36.56 15.88
C ALA A 122 -17.42 -35.85 16.67
N GLU A 123 -16.71 -36.59 17.52
CA GLU A 123 -15.59 -36.06 18.29
C GLU A 123 -14.42 -35.66 17.37
N LEU A 124 -14.10 -36.48 16.35
CA LEU A 124 -13.07 -36.12 15.36
C LEU A 124 -13.44 -34.87 14.58
N ARG A 125 -14.71 -34.73 14.14
CA ARG A 125 -15.21 -33.49 13.50
C ARG A 125 -14.95 -32.27 14.37
N ARG A 126 -15.35 -32.35 15.65
CA ARG A 126 -15.16 -31.26 16.62
C ARG A 126 -13.69 -30.85 16.76
N VAL A 127 -12.79 -31.82 16.89
CA VAL A 127 -11.36 -31.59 17.07
C VAL A 127 -10.74 -30.95 15.79
N VAL A 128 -11.16 -31.43 14.60
CA VAL A 128 -10.66 -30.92 13.31
C VAL A 128 -11.19 -29.50 13.07
N GLU A 129 -12.48 -29.23 13.30
CA GLU A 129 -13.09 -27.89 13.12
C GLU A 129 -12.43 -26.83 14.01
N VAL A 130 -12.19 -27.14 15.28
CA VAL A 130 -11.51 -26.22 16.20
C VAL A 130 -10.10 -25.88 15.69
N LYS A 131 -9.36 -26.86 15.21
CA LYS A 131 -7.99 -26.65 14.72
C LYS A 131 -7.92 -25.92 13.39
N ASP A 132 -8.84 -26.20 12.49
CA ASP A 132 -8.95 -25.48 11.21
C ASP A 132 -9.32 -24.02 11.46
N ALA A 133 -10.16 -23.73 12.45
CA ALA A 133 -10.47 -22.38 12.87
C ALA A 133 -9.22 -21.65 13.40
N PHE A 134 -8.45 -22.26 14.29
CA PHE A 134 -7.19 -21.67 14.79
C PHE A 134 -6.15 -21.47 13.71
N THR A 135 -6.02 -22.41 12.77
CA THR A 135 -5.08 -22.29 11.63
C THR A 135 -5.49 -21.14 10.72
N ARG A 136 -6.79 -21.00 10.41
CA ARG A 136 -7.31 -19.87 9.62
C ARG A 136 -7.04 -18.53 10.31
N MET A 137 -7.38 -18.40 11.58
CA MET A 137 -7.11 -17.18 12.36
C MET A 137 -5.61 -16.81 12.38
N ARG A 138 -4.72 -17.78 12.47
CA ARG A 138 -3.28 -17.55 12.43
C ARG A 138 -2.84 -17.04 11.05
N ILE A 139 -3.29 -17.67 9.97
CA ILE A 139 -2.99 -17.26 8.60
C ILE A 139 -3.53 -15.86 8.32
N GLU A 140 -4.73 -15.55 8.77
CA GLU A 140 -5.33 -14.22 8.64
C GLU A 140 -4.48 -13.16 9.34
N ARG A 141 -4.08 -13.39 10.60
CA ARG A 141 -3.20 -12.47 11.35
C ARG A 141 -1.83 -12.28 10.68
N GLU A 142 -1.24 -13.35 10.17
CA GLU A 142 0.03 -13.27 9.43
C GLU A 142 -0.11 -12.45 8.14
N ASN A 143 -1.22 -12.62 7.42
CA ASN A 143 -1.52 -11.86 6.20
C ASN A 143 -1.80 -10.38 6.50
N GLU A 144 -2.54 -10.09 7.57
CA GLU A 144 -2.77 -8.71 8.02
C GLU A 144 -1.46 -8.03 8.43
N ALA A 145 -0.62 -8.73 9.18
CA ALA A 145 0.70 -8.21 9.57
C ALA A 145 1.62 -7.95 8.35
N LYS A 146 1.60 -8.84 7.35
CA LYS A 146 2.34 -8.64 6.09
C LYS A 146 1.81 -7.43 5.32
N LYS A 147 0.48 -7.27 5.21
CA LYS A 147 -0.13 -6.11 4.55
C LYS A 147 0.23 -4.80 5.26
N ALA A 148 0.13 -4.77 6.59
CA ALA A 148 0.48 -3.58 7.38
C ALA A 148 1.96 -3.19 7.23
N LYS A 149 2.88 -4.18 7.22
CA LYS A 149 4.30 -3.93 6.96
C LYS A 149 4.54 -3.38 5.56
N ALA A 150 3.96 -4.00 4.53
CA ALA A 150 4.10 -3.55 3.15
C ALA A 150 3.55 -2.12 2.95
N GLU A 151 2.41 -1.78 3.59
CA GLU A 151 1.85 -0.44 3.55
C GLU A 151 2.76 0.59 4.24
N THR A 152 3.36 0.20 5.37
CA THR A 152 4.32 1.06 6.09
C THR A 152 5.58 1.31 5.26
N GLU A 153 6.14 0.27 4.64
CA GLU A 153 7.30 0.37 3.76
C GLU A 153 7.03 1.26 2.56
N LEU A 154 5.85 1.12 1.93
CA LEU A 154 5.43 1.99 0.82
C LEU A 154 5.33 3.46 1.25
N LYS A 155 4.78 3.76 2.43
CA LYS A 155 4.69 5.11 2.98
C LYS A 155 6.09 5.70 3.24
N ILE A 156 6.99 4.92 3.84
CA ILE A 156 8.38 5.34 4.09
C ILE A 156 9.10 5.62 2.77
N HIS A 157 8.99 4.72 1.80
CA HIS A 157 9.62 4.89 0.49
C HIS A 157 9.08 6.13 -0.26
N ALA A 158 7.75 6.34 -0.25
CA ALA A 158 7.14 7.51 -0.85
C ALA A 158 7.59 8.83 -0.17
N ALA A 159 7.69 8.85 1.15
CA ALA A 159 8.18 9.99 1.91
C ALA A 159 9.66 10.29 1.58
N GLN A 160 10.49 9.26 1.47
CA GLN A 160 11.90 9.40 1.10
C GLN A 160 12.05 9.94 -0.33
N GLN A 161 11.33 9.40 -1.30
CA GLN A 161 11.34 9.89 -2.68
C GLN A 161 10.89 11.36 -2.77
N ARG A 162 9.85 11.73 -2.00
CA ARG A 162 9.40 13.13 -1.93
C ARG A 162 10.50 14.03 -1.38
N ARG A 163 11.18 13.62 -0.30
CA ARG A 163 12.30 14.37 0.28
C ARG A 163 13.45 14.57 -0.71
N GLU A 164 13.84 13.50 -1.42
CA GLU A 164 14.90 13.57 -2.44
C GLU A 164 14.54 14.54 -3.58
N LYS A 165 13.27 14.52 -4.04
CA LYS A 165 12.78 15.46 -5.05
C LYS A 165 12.87 16.91 -4.56
N ILE A 166 12.41 17.19 -3.33
CA ILE A 166 12.47 18.53 -2.76
C ILE A 166 13.92 19.02 -2.65
N GLN A 167 14.83 18.18 -2.15
CA GLN A 167 16.25 18.53 -2.06
C GLN A 167 16.89 18.81 -3.42
N ALA A 168 16.57 18.02 -4.45
CA ALA A 168 17.06 18.23 -5.79
C ALA A 168 16.59 19.58 -6.36
N VAL A 169 15.29 19.88 -6.21
CA VAL A 169 14.72 21.15 -6.67
C VAL A 169 15.26 22.34 -5.86
N ALA A 170 15.44 22.19 -4.54
CA ALA A 170 16.05 23.22 -3.71
C ALA A 170 17.48 23.56 -4.19
N LYS A 171 18.28 22.55 -4.53
CA LYS A 171 19.61 22.74 -5.12
C LYS A 171 19.56 23.54 -6.42
N ASP A 172 18.60 23.21 -7.30
CA ASP A 172 18.42 23.93 -8.56
C ASP A 172 17.99 25.38 -8.31
N LEU A 173 17.10 25.63 -7.35
CA LEU A 173 16.69 26.97 -6.95
C LEU A 173 17.89 27.80 -6.45
N PHE A 174 18.70 27.24 -5.57
CA PHE A 174 19.90 27.92 -5.04
C PHE A 174 20.92 28.19 -6.13
N ALA A 175 21.06 27.34 -7.15
CA ALA A 175 21.93 27.56 -8.27
C ALA A 175 21.55 28.82 -9.11
N LEU A 176 20.26 29.22 -9.11
CA LEU A 176 19.79 30.41 -9.81
C LEU A 176 20.34 31.70 -9.21
N PHE A 177 20.68 31.72 -7.93
CA PHE A 177 21.29 32.93 -7.30
C PHE A 177 22.69 33.25 -7.88
N ALA A 178 23.38 32.26 -8.41
CA ALA A 178 24.66 32.43 -9.07
C ALA A 178 24.54 32.76 -10.58
N GLN A 179 23.34 32.69 -11.16
CA GLN A 179 23.10 32.95 -12.58
C GLN A 179 23.08 34.45 -12.87
N SER A 180 24.06 34.91 -13.64
CA SER A 180 24.22 36.35 -14.00
C SER A 180 23.23 36.85 -15.07
N ASP A 181 22.83 35.97 -16.01
CA ASP A 181 21.88 36.30 -17.07
C ASP A 181 20.43 36.37 -16.51
N ALA A 182 19.92 37.60 -16.42
CA ALA A 182 18.62 37.88 -15.84
C ALA A 182 17.45 37.20 -16.59
N HIS A 183 17.52 37.12 -17.92
CA HIS A 183 16.47 36.50 -18.73
C HIS A 183 16.44 34.97 -18.55
N LYS A 184 17.60 34.32 -18.62
CA LYS A 184 17.73 32.89 -18.37
C LYS A 184 17.35 32.55 -16.98
N ARG A 185 17.71 33.35 -15.98
CA ARG A 185 17.34 33.16 -14.57
C ARG A 185 15.82 33.20 -14.35
N GLY A 186 15.15 34.24 -14.94
CA GLY A 186 13.68 34.34 -14.84
C GLY A 186 12.98 33.13 -15.43
N LYS A 187 13.34 32.72 -16.63
CA LYS A 187 12.77 31.55 -17.29
C LYS A 187 13.06 30.24 -16.55
N ALA A 188 14.25 30.09 -15.97
CA ALA A 188 14.60 28.92 -15.18
C ALA A 188 13.84 28.87 -13.84
N LEU A 189 13.53 30.04 -13.23
CA LEU A 189 12.74 30.15 -12.02
C LEU A 189 11.35 29.52 -12.20
N GLU A 190 10.66 29.81 -13.30
CA GLU A 190 9.35 29.24 -13.62
C GLU A 190 9.40 27.70 -13.57
N GLY A 191 10.36 27.10 -14.25
CA GLY A 191 10.53 25.65 -14.28
C GLY A 191 10.90 25.04 -12.93
N VAL A 192 11.73 25.74 -12.14
CA VAL A 192 12.14 25.28 -10.80
C VAL A 192 10.96 25.34 -9.84
N LEU A 193 10.20 26.44 -9.81
CA LEU A 193 9.04 26.58 -8.91
C LEU A 193 7.91 25.62 -9.27
N ASN A 194 7.68 25.38 -10.55
CA ASN A 194 6.70 24.36 -10.96
C ASN A 194 7.08 22.97 -10.44
N ARG A 195 8.33 22.53 -10.61
CA ARG A 195 8.80 21.27 -10.02
C ARG A 195 8.71 21.24 -8.49
N LEU A 196 8.89 22.40 -7.85
CA LEU A 196 8.74 22.52 -6.40
C LEU A 196 7.30 22.33 -5.98
N PHE A 197 6.35 22.95 -6.65
CA PHE A 197 4.93 22.74 -6.40
C PHE A 197 4.55 21.27 -6.53
N GLU A 198 4.99 20.59 -7.60
CA GLU A 198 4.77 19.14 -7.77
C GLU A 198 5.35 18.32 -6.61
N ALA A 199 6.59 18.63 -6.20
CA ALA A 199 7.23 17.92 -5.10
C ALA A 199 6.47 18.04 -3.76
N TYR A 200 5.77 19.16 -3.57
CA TYR A 200 4.87 19.38 -2.43
C TYR A 200 3.43 18.88 -2.65
N GLY A 201 3.17 18.23 -3.79
CA GLY A 201 1.85 17.67 -4.11
C GLY A 201 0.81 18.74 -4.47
N ILE A 202 1.28 19.89 -4.92
CA ILE A 202 0.44 20.95 -5.48
C ILE A 202 0.27 20.65 -6.96
N SER A 203 -0.99 20.47 -7.40
CA SER A 203 -1.28 20.19 -8.82
C SER A 203 -0.96 21.40 -9.68
N ILE A 204 -0.28 21.19 -10.80
CA ILE A 204 0.07 22.25 -11.73
C ILE A 204 -0.45 21.99 -13.14
N ARG A 205 -0.78 23.11 -13.82
CA ARG A 205 -0.76 23.19 -15.26
C ARG A 205 0.42 24.09 -15.65
N GLU A 206 1.29 23.57 -16.50
CA GLU A 206 2.46 24.33 -16.97
C GLU A 206 2.08 25.67 -17.60
N ALA A 207 3.06 26.56 -17.71
CA ALA A 207 2.92 27.85 -18.40
C ALA A 207 2.30 27.68 -19.79
N PHE A 208 1.31 28.47 -20.10
CA PHE A 208 0.68 28.45 -21.40
C PHE A 208 0.45 29.85 -21.94
N THR A 209 0.45 29.96 -23.26
CA THR A 209 0.25 31.21 -23.96
C THR A 209 -1.09 31.17 -24.67
N ILE A 210 -1.94 32.16 -24.40
CA ILE A 210 -3.17 32.37 -25.15
C ILE A 210 -2.81 33.18 -26.41
N LYS A 211 -2.98 32.56 -27.58
CA LYS A 211 -2.83 33.22 -28.89
C LYS A 211 -4.17 33.70 -29.36
N GLY A 212 -4.22 34.94 -29.88
CA GLY A 212 -5.42 35.49 -30.51
C GLY A 212 -5.78 34.73 -31.80
N SER A 213 -7.06 34.70 -32.12
CA SER A 213 -7.55 34.25 -33.41
C SER A 213 -7.26 35.35 -34.42
N CYS A 214 -6.56 34.99 -35.50
CA CYS A 214 -6.24 35.88 -36.62
C CYS A 214 -5.17 36.96 -36.34
N ALA A 215 -3.89 36.62 -36.52
CA ALA A 215 -2.75 37.54 -36.66
C ALA A 215 -2.42 38.54 -35.52
N GLU A 216 -3.14 38.51 -34.41
CA GLU A 216 -2.95 39.46 -33.30
C GLU A 216 -1.76 39.14 -32.35
N GLY A 217 -0.99 38.08 -32.60
CA GLY A 217 0.16 37.72 -31.80
C GLY A 217 -0.19 37.05 -30.46
N VAL A 218 0.71 37.13 -29.47
CA VAL A 218 0.51 36.63 -28.11
C VAL A 218 -0.35 37.62 -27.35
N ILE A 219 -1.57 37.18 -26.97
CA ILE A 219 -2.48 38.00 -26.18
C ILE A 219 -2.09 37.95 -24.69
N GLU A 220 -1.70 36.78 -24.20
CA GLU A 220 -1.41 36.60 -22.80
C GLU A 220 -0.42 35.43 -22.57
N GLN A 221 0.54 35.65 -21.70
CA GLN A 221 1.43 34.61 -21.17
C GLN A 221 1.13 34.42 -19.69
N ILE A 222 1.01 33.16 -19.26
CA ILE A 222 0.77 32.76 -17.88
C ILE A 222 1.94 31.86 -17.46
N ASP A 223 2.62 32.26 -16.38
CA ASP A 223 3.82 31.56 -15.90
C ASP A 223 3.48 30.19 -15.28
N GLY A 224 2.27 30.06 -14.71
CA GLY A 224 1.78 28.80 -14.19
C GLY A 224 0.36 28.89 -13.64
N VAL A 225 -0.29 27.73 -13.52
CA VAL A 225 -1.57 27.57 -12.79
C VAL A 225 -1.39 26.47 -11.78
N VAL A 226 -1.70 26.74 -10.53
CA VAL A 226 -1.69 25.75 -9.45
C VAL A 226 -3.07 25.55 -8.87
N GLU A 227 -3.32 24.38 -8.29
CA GLU A 227 -4.55 24.07 -7.60
C GLU A 227 -4.25 23.80 -6.13
N ILE A 228 -4.87 24.59 -5.25
CA ILE A 228 -4.77 24.45 -3.81
C ILE A 228 -6.19 24.28 -3.24
N ASP A 229 -6.45 23.14 -2.61
CA ASP A 229 -7.73 22.78 -1.99
C ASP A 229 -8.95 22.87 -2.94
N GLY A 230 -8.72 22.58 -4.24
CA GLY A 230 -9.75 22.62 -5.27
C GLY A 230 -9.93 23.99 -5.96
N ASP A 231 -9.27 25.04 -5.47
CA ASP A 231 -9.29 26.35 -6.08
C ASP A 231 -8.15 26.55 -7.06
N PRO A 232 -8.37 27.08 -8.28
CA PRO A 232 -7.33 27.41 -9.23
C PRO A 232 -6.69 28.78 -8.94
N TYR A 233 -5.35 28.82 -9.00
CA TYR A 233 -4.56 30.04 -8.83
C TYR A 233 -3.69 30.27 -10.04
N LEU A 234 -3.76 31.47 -10.63
CA LEU A 234 -2.77 31.95 -11.58
C LEU A 234 -1.52 32.34 -10.81
N VAL A 235 -0.37 31.87 -11.24
CA VAL A 235 0.91 32.19 -10.63
C VAL A 235 1.70 33.10 -11.57
N GLU A 236 2.17 34.23 -11.04
CA GLU A 236 3.09 35.14 -11.70
C GLU A 236 4.40 35.14 -10.91
N MET A 237 5.53 35.08 -11.58
CA MET A 237 6.87 34.98 -10.98
C MET A 237 7.80 36.08 -11.52
N LYS A 238 8.35 36.89 -10.60
CA LYS A 238 9.25 37.96 -10.97
C LYS A 238 10.57 37.90 -10.20
N TRP A 239 11.66 37.80 -10.93
CA TRP A 239 13.01 37.95 -10.36
C TRP A 239 13.60 39.29 -10.70
N TRP A 240 13.17 40.33 -10.01
CA TRP A 240 13.65 41.70 -10.18
C TRP A 240 14.44 42.12 -8.95
N SER A 241 15.44 42.99 -9.17
CA SER A 241 16.25 43.57 -8.09
C SER A 241 15.62 44.78 -7.41
N SER A 242 14.62 45.40 -8.03
CA SER A 242 13.84 46.51 -7.46
C SER A 242 12.56 46.02 -6.81
N PRO A 243 12.04 46.71 -5.80
CA PRO A 243 10.77 46.40 -5.17
C PRO A 243 9.62 46.39 -6.18
N ILE A 244 8.65 45.47 -5.98
CA ILE A 244 7.48 45.31 -6.83
C ILE A 244 6.49 46.42 -6.52
N GLY A 245 6.17 47.22 -7.52
CA GLY A 245 5.17 48.31 -7.44
C GLY A 245 3.81 47.94 -8.01
N PRO A 246 2.85 48.90 -8.00
CA PRO A 246 1.53 48.70 -8.59
C PRO A 246 1.54 48.34 -10.07
N GLY A 247 2.52 48.84 -10.85
CA GLY A 247 2.63 48.58 -12.28
C GLY A 247 2.84 47.11 -12.61
N GLU A 248 3.49 46.35 -11.73
CA GLU A 248 3.78 44.95 -11.90
C GLU A 248 2.64 44.05 -11.46
N VAL A 249 1.91 44.40 -10.37
CA VAL A 249 0.80 43.59 -9.85
C VAL A 249 -0.50 43.82 -10.61
N SER A 250 -0.70 45.02 -11.17
CA SER A 250 -1.96 45.38 -11.86
C SER A 250 -2.29 44.49 -13.06
N PRO A 251 -1.33 44.17 -13.97
CA PRO A 251 -1.61 43.25 -15.08
C PRO A 251 -2.07 41.88 -14.61
N HIS A 252 -1.50 41.37 -13.51
CA HIS A 252 -1.88 40.08 -12.93
C HIS A 252 -3.28 40.12 -12.32
N ILE A 253 -3.64 41.22 -11.63
CA ILE A 253 -4.99 41.47 -11.12
C ILE A 253 -6.03 41.47 -12.26
N VAL A 254 -5.74 42.17 -13.37
CA VAL A 254 -6.63 42.20 -14.55
C VAL A 254 -6.82 40.79 -15.15
N ARG A 255 -5.76 39.99 -15.22
CA ARG A 255 -5.84 38.60 -15.69
C ARG A 255 -6.77 37.76 -14.84
N ILE A 256 -6.71 37.91 -13.51
CA ILE A 256 -7.61 37.21 -12.57
C ILE A 256 -9.03 37.67 -12.77
N PHE A 257 -9.24 39.00 -12.84
CA PHE A 257 -10.56 39.60 -13.00
C PHE A 257 -11.29 39.09 -14.25
N ASN A 258 -10.55 38.98 -15.37
CA ASN A 258 -11.07 38.50 -16.65
C ASN A 258 -11.46 37.01 -16.64
N ARG A 259 -11.04 36.24 -15.64
CA ARG A 259 -11.39 34.80 -15.49
C ARG A 259 -12.52 34.54 -14.51
N GLY A 260 -13.04 35.60 -13.89
CA GLY A 260 -14.13 35.50 -12.93
C GLY A 260 -13.71 35.16 -11.51
N LEU A 261 -14.69 35.23 -10.60
CA LEU A 261 -14.47 35.16 -9.15
C LEU A 261 -13.93 33.82 -8.61
N GLN A 262 -13.92 32.77 -9.43
CA GLN A 262 -13.44 31.45 -9.00
C GLN A 262 -11.92 31.28 -9.13
N VAL A 263 -11.28 32.14 -9.92
CA VAL A 263 -9.83 32.12 -10.13
C VAL A 263 -9.17 33.11 -9.21
N LYS A 264 -8.15 32.71 -8.50
CA LYS A 264 -7.36 33.54 -7.58
C LYS A 264 -5.95 33.71 -8.13
N GLY A 265 -5.13 34.56 -7.52
CA GLY A 265 -3.75 34.80 -7.93
C GLY A 265 -2.74 34.60 -6.82
N ILE A 266 -1.57 34.12 -7.20
CA ILE A 266 -0.36 34.14 -6.40
C ILE A 266 0.69 34.91 -7.18
N PHE A 267 1.27 35.96 -6.58
CA PHE A 267 2.39 36.68 -7.15
C PHE A 267 3.63 36.39 -6.32
N ILE A 268 4.66 35.82 -6.95
CA ILE A 268 5.91 35.42 -6.30
C ILE A 268 7.01 36.36 -6.77
N SER A 269 7.66 37.07 -5.84
CA SER A 269 8.73 38.01 -6.14
C SER A 269 10.04 37.65 -5.44
N TYR A 270 11.15 37.90 -6.10
CA TYR A 270 12.48 37.85 -5.48
C TYR A 270 12.65 38.94 -4.42
N THR A 271 12.11 40.15 -4.66
CA THR A 271 12.18 41.29 -3.75
C THR A 271 10.86 41.48 -2.99
N HIS A 272 10.84 42.42 -2.04
CA HIS A 272 9.66 42.85 -1.32
C HIS A 272 8.69 43.66 -2.19
N TYR A 273 7.51 43.89 -1.70
CA TYR A 273 6.45 44.69 -2.31
C TYR A 273 6.42 46.06 -1.68
N THR A 274 6.12 47.11 -2.51
CA THR A 274 5.85 48.44 -1.99
C THR A 274 4.49 48.51 -1.31
N ASP A 275 4.30 49.44 -0.38
CA ASP A 275 3.01 49.66 0.28
C ASP A 275 1.90 49.97 -0.74
N ALA A 276 2.24 50.70 -1.81
CA ALA A 276 1.33 51.00 -2.92
C ALA A 276 0.87 49.71 -3.66
N ALA A 277 1.77 48.73 -3.87
CA ALA A 277 1.41 47.45 -4.49
C ALA A 277 0.47 46.64 -3.57
N ILE A 278 0.76 46.59 -2.27
CA ILE A 278 -0.07 45.92 -1.27
C ILE A 278 -1.46 46.54 -1.23
N GLU A 279 -1.55 47.87 -1.22
CA GLU A 279 -2.81 48.61 -1.23
C GLU A 279 -3.61 48.38 -2.53
N THR A 280 -2.92 48.29 -3.69
CA THR A 280 -3.55 47.95 -4.97
C THR A 280 -4.20 46.54 -4.91
N CYS A 281 -3.53 45.55 -4.31
CA CYS A 281 -4.11 44.23 -4.12
C CYS A 281 -5.30 44.22 -3.14
N LYS A 282 -5.30 45.07 -2.08
CA LYS A 282 -6.45 45.23 -1.19
C LYS A 282 -7.65 45.81 -1.90
N GLN A 283 -7.44 46.84 -2.74
CA GLN A 283 -8.50 47.44 -3.54
C GLN A 283 -9.05 46.43 -4.57
N ALA A 284 -8.22 45.63 -5.20
CA ALA A 284 -8.63 44.58 -6.11
C ALA A 284 -9.51 43.51 -5.43
N LEU A 285 -9.22 43.20 -4.17
CA LEU A 285 -10.02 42.26 -3.36
C LEU A 285 -11.45 42.81 -3.14
N ALA A 286 -11.61 44.10 -2.94
CA ALA A 286 -12.93 44.72 -2.84
C ALA A 286 -13.75 44.56 -4.13
N GLY A 287 -13.09 44.48 -5.29
CA GLY A 287 -13.69 44.17 -6.59
C GLY A 287 -13.86 42.69 -6.88
N GLY A 288 -13.45 41.81 -5.96
CA GLY A 288 -13.56 40.35 -6.09
C GLY A 288 -12.30 39.64 -6.64
N ALA A 289 -11.22 40.36 -7.01
CA ALA A 289 -9.97 39.75 -7.44
C ALA A 289 -9.05 39.50 -6.23
N VAL A 290 -8.84 38.22 -5.91
CA VAL A 290 -7.99 37.80 -4.79
C VAL A 290 -6.58 37.56 -5.29
N VAL A 291 -5.62 38.34 -4.79
CA VAL A 291 -4.17 38.14 -5.05
C VAL A 291 -3.43 37.95 -3.73
N THR A 292 -2.67 36.91 -3.66
CA THR A 292 -1.77 36.60 -2.53
C THR A 292 -0.34 36.91 -2.93
N LEU A 293 0.33 37.73 -2.14
CA LEU A 293 1.72 38.13 -2.37
C LEU A 293 2.66 37.20 -1.59
N CYS A 294 3.68 36.67 -2.26
CA CYS A 294 4.69 35.78 -1.69
C CYS A 294 6.08 36.21 -2.13
N THR A 295 7.08 36.14 -1.25
CA THR A 295 8.47 36.31 -1.63
C THR A 295 9.19 34.99 -1.84
N LEU A 296 10.22 35.02 -2.68
CA LEU A 296 11.11 33.87 -2.85
C LEU A 296 11.82 33.49 -1.54
N GLN A 297 12.10 34.51 -0.67
CA GLN A 297 12.68 34.29 0.65
C GLN A 297 11.79 33.41 1.55
N GLU A 298 10.47 33.59 1.50
CA GLU A 298 9.54 32.73 2.27
C GLU A 298 9.57 31.29 1.75
N ILE A 299 9.67 31.09 0.44
CA ILE A 299 9.83 29.75 -0.17
C ILE A 299 11.15 29.12 0.25
N VAL A 300 12.25 29.86 0.22
CA VAL A 300 13.56 29.41 0.68
C VAL A 300 13.50 29.01 2.17
N SER A 301 12.87 29.82 3.02
CA SER A 301 12.69 29.50 4.45
C SER A 301 11.91 28.20 4.68
N VAL A 302 10.91 27.91 3.84
CA VAL A 302 10.22 26.61 3.88
C VAL A 302 11.16 25.48 3.49
N LEU A 303 11.98 25.67 2.46
CA LEU A 303 12.94 24.64 2.02
C LEU A 303 14.01 24.35 3.07
N GLU A 304 14.53 25.38 3.71
CA GLU A 304 15.53 25.24 4.80
C GLU A 304 14.97 24.50 6.03
N ARG A 305 13.66 24.71 6.31
CA ARG A 305 12.97 24.06 7.44
C ARG A 305 12.16 22.82 7.04
N HIS A 306 12.29 22.36 5.80
CA HIS A 306 11.53 21.21 5.29
C HIS A 306 11.74 19.96 6.14
N GLU A 307 12.96 19.67 6.60
CA GLU A 307 13.25 18.53 7.47
C GLU A 307 12.62 18.65 8.87
N GLN A 308 12.29 19.87 9.29
CA GLN A 308 11.61 20.18 10.54
C GLN A 308 10.08 20.20 10.39
N GLY A 309 9.56 19.82 9.21
CA GLY A 309 8.14 19.72 8.94
C GLY A 309 7.51 20.93 8.28
N ALA A 310 8.30 21.92 7.82
CA ALA A 310 7.77 23.03 7.06
C ALA A 310 7.25 22.54 5.69
N ASP A 311 6.06 23.00 5.30
CA ASP A 311 5.36 22.55 4.11
C ASP A 311 4.87 23.75 3.27
N LEU A 312 5.26 23.77 1.98
CA LEU A 312 4.96 24.86 1.06
C LEU A 312 3.45 25.03 0.84
N ARG A 313 2.71 23.94 0.73
CA ARG A 313 1.26 23.97 0.57
C ARG A 313 0.58 24.63 1.78
N THR A 314 1.03 24.29 2.97
CA THR A 314 0.53 24.87 4.23
C THR A 314 0.84 26.36 4.29
N MET A 315 2.05 26.79 3.93
CA MET A 315 2.43 28.19 3.90
C MET A 315 1.56 28.98 2.92
N LEU A 316 1.41 28.53 1.68
CA LEU A 316 0.58 29.20 0.68
C LEU A 316 -0.89 29.26 1.13
N ARG A 317 -1.42 28.19 1.71
CA ARG A 317 -2.77 28.14 2.27
C ARG A 317 -2.99 29.21 3.36
N THR A 318 -2.03 29.35 4.28
CA THR A 318 -2.10 30.35 5.34
C THR A 318 -2.13 31.76 4.74
N LYS A 319 -1.28 32.04 3.75
CA LYS A 319 -1.27 33.34 3.06
C LYS A 319 -2.56 33.61 2.32
N VAL A 320 -3.12 32.63 1.63
CA VAL A 320 -4.41 32.72 0.94
C VAL A 320 -5.54 33.02 1.93
N HIS A 321 -5.57 32.33 3.07
CA HIS A 321 -6.55 32.58 4.10
C HIS A 321 -6.44 34.00 4.68
N ALA A 322 -5.21 34.48 4.93
CA ALA A 322 -4.98 35.86 5.37
C ALA A 322 -5.48 36.89 4.33
N ALA A 323 -5.24 36.64 3.06
CA ALA A 323 -5.73 37.51 1.99
C ALA A 323 -7.27 37.55 1.93
N LEU A 324 -7.92 36.39 2.04
CA LEU A 324 -9.38 36.27 1.93
C LEU A 324 -10.12 36.76 3.15
N LEU A 325 -9.71 36.32 4.35
CA LEU A 325 -10.46 36.52 5.59
C LEU A 325 -10.05 37.82 6.29
N ASP A 326 -8.75 38.11 6.34
CA ASP A 326 -8.22 39.27 7.05
C ASP A 326 -8.00 40.49 6.13
N LYS A 327 -8.27 40.35 4.83
CA LYS A 327 -7.98 41.35 3.80
C LYS A 327 -6.50 41.79 3.79
N LYS A 328 -5.59 40.83 4.05
CA LYS A 328 -4.14 41.02 4.07
C LYS A 328 -3.53 40.28 2.91
N PRO A 329 -3.41 40.87 1.69
CA PRO A 329 -2.77 40.23 0.54
C PRO A 329 -1.30 39.93 0.81
N TRP A 330 -0.66 40.71 1.69
CA TRP A 330 0.66 40.47 2.24
C TRP A 330 0.57 40.05 3.71
N HIS A 331 1.08 38.88 4.02
CA HIS A 331 1.18 38.35 5.38
C HIS A 331 2.50 37.57 5.47
N GLU A 332 3.38 37.98 6.36
CA GLU A 332 4.61 37.22 6.63
C GLU A 332 4.28 35.94 7.38
N CYS A 333 4.71 34.80 6.83
CA CYS A 333 4.66 33.53 7.51
C CYS A 333 6.00 33.32 8.23
N SER A 334 5.94 33.34 9.56
CA SER A 334 7.11 33.15 10.47
C SER A 334 7.67 31.72 10.36
#